data_9410f3da957c4f9e9d93f96a6303891a
#
_entry.id   9410f3da957c4f9e9d93f96a6303891a
#
_cell.length_a   1.000
_cell.length_b   1.000
_cell.length_c   1.000
_cell.angle_alpha   90.00
_cell.angle_beta   90.00
_cell.angle_gamma   90.00
#
_symmetry.space_group_name_H-M   'P 1'
#
loop_
_entity.id
_entity.type
_entity.pdbx_description
1 polymer ?
#
loop_
_entity_poly.entity_id
_entity_poly.type
_entity_poly.pdbx_seq_one_letter_code
_entity_poly.pdbx_strand_id
1 'polypeptide(L)'
;MYNLVFFDDTLDIFSTFIVFVLGVYLIYKTSNIFETTKTRVLGLYIWHTVFSLIYAFLSVGYSDAAKFYTDSIGIMPNLDIGSPAVIYISGIFTNGFGLSFLGVFMVFNIFGSIGLLFFDASLRHAIVNKSSLVKFIAMFTVLLPSMSYWSGGIGKDSIAFMSTGLLLWAAIDLKKRYKFLYVSFLFMFMVRPHIGGLMIIAYFLSLLINKNLPLIKKFFYLLVLLLVFK
;
A
#
# COMPACT_ATOMS: atom_id res chain seq x y z
N MET A 1 9.74 -3.51 26.63
CA MET A 1 10.78 -3.30 25.61
C MET A 1 10.90 -4.59 24.85
N TYR A 2 10.65 -4.58 23.55
CA TYR A 2 10.79 -5.77 22.71
C TYR A 2 12.28 -5.95 22.43
N ASN A 3 12.88 -7.06 22.88
CA ASN A 3 14.26 -7.42 22.52
C ASN A 3 14.25 -8.03 21.12
N LEU A 4 14.01 -7.20 20.10
CA LEU A 4 14.03 -7.65 18.72
C LEU A 4 15.45 -7.60 18.18
N VAL A 5 15.88 -8.70 17.61
CA VAL A 5 17.10 -8.79 16.81
C VAL A 5 16.71 -8.74 15.34
N PHE A 6 17.48 -8.04 14.51
CA PHE A 6 17.20 -7.96 13.07
C PHE A 6 17.36 -9.31 12.39
N PHE A 7 18.35 -10.06 12.85
CA PHE A 7 18.71 -11.38 12.36
C PHE A 7 19.17 -12.25 13.53
N ASP A 8 18.58 -13.40 13.68
CA ASP A 8 19.02 -14.40 14.68
C ASP A 8 20.16 -15.25 14.12
N ASP A 9 20.17 -15.46 12.80
CA ASP A 9 21.20 -16.25 12.12
C ASP A 9 21.48 -15.76 10.68
N THR A 10 22.37 -16.47 9.97
CA THR A 10 22.72 -16.18 8.57
C THR A 10 21.58 -16.50 7.60
N LEU A 11 20.67 -17.41 7.95
CA LEU A 11 19.49 -17.75 7.13
C LEU A 11 18.52 -16.59 7.08
N ASP A 12 18.41 -15.81 8.15
CA ASP A 12 17.57 -14.61 8.21
C ASP A 12 18.05 -13.52 7.24
N ILE A 13 19.36 -13.33 7.14
CA ILE A 13 19.95 -12.40 6.17
C ILE A 13 19.62 -12.86 4.76
N PHE A 14 19.80 -14.16 4.49
CA PHE A 14 19.54 -14.72 3.17
C PHE A 14 18.07 -14.66 2.80
N SER A 15 17.15 -15.02 3.70
CA SER A 15 15.70 -14.96 3.47
C SER A 15 15.23 -13.51 3.23
N THR A 16 15.73 -12.55 3.99
CA THR A 16 15.46 -11.11 3.81
C THR A 16 15.93 -10.63 2.43
N PHE A 17 17.13 -11.04 2.02
CA PHE A 17 17.65 -10.70 0.70
C PHE A 17 16.81 -11.32 -0.43
N ILE A 18 16.34 -12.56 -0.27
CA ILE A 18 15.42 -13.20 -1.22
C ILE A 18 14.13 -12.38 -1.36
N VAL A 19 13.52 -11.94 -0.25
CA VAL A 19 12.31 -11.11 -0.29
C VAL A 19 12.56 -9.80 -1.03
N PHE A 20 13.69 -9.13 -0.77
CA PHE A 20 14.08 -7.92 -1.49
C PHE A 20 14.19 -8.16 -3.00
N VAL A 21 14.92 -9.23 -3.42
CA VAL A 21 15.09 -9.58 -4.85
C VAL A 21 13.76 -9.97 -5.48
N LEU A 22 12.90 -10.67 -4.75
CA LEU A 22 11.54 -10.97 -5.20
C LEU A 22 10.74 -9.69 -5.46
N GLY A 23 10.85 -8.70 -4.59
CA GLY A 23 10.24 -7.38 -4.76
C GLY A 23 10.74 -6.68 -6.03
N VAL A 24 12.06 -6.65 -6.25
CA VAL A 24 12.68 -6.13 -7.48
C VAL A 24 12.11 -6.85 -8.71
N TYR A 25 12.06 -8.16 -8.70
CA TYR A 25 11.56 -8.98 -9.80
C TYR A 25 10.08 -8.70 -10.10
N LEU A 26 9.22 -8.70 -9.09
CA LEU A 26 7.78 -8.44 -9.22
C LEU A 26 7.53 -7.06 -9.82
N ILE A 27 8.19 -6.04 -9.30
CA ILE A 27 8.04 -4.65 -9.72
C ILE A 27 8.61 -4.45 -11.15
N TYR A 28 9.74 -5.05 -11.47
CA TYR A 28 10.30 -5.01 -12.82
C TYR A 28 9.38 -5.68 -13.83
N LYS A 29 8.84 -6.87 -13.51
CA LYS A 29 7.93 -7.62 -14.39
C LYS A 29 6.61 -6.90 -14.61
N THR A 30 6.10 -6.21 -13.60
CA THR A 30 4.81 -5.50 -13.66
C THR A 30 4.95 -4.04 -14.11
N SER A 31 6.17 -3.59 -14.46
CA SER A 31 6.45 -2.19 -14.82
C SER A 31 5.55 -1.61 -15.91
N ASN A 32 5.10 -2.43 -16.87
CA ASN A 32 4.21 -2.01 -17.93
C ASN A 32 2.84 -1.51 -17.42
N ILE A 33 2.39 -1.99 -16.24
CA ILE A 33 1.13 -1.56 -15.64
C ILE A 33 1.18 -0.08 -15.26
N PHE A 34 2.37 0.42 -14.89
CA PHE A 34 2.58 1.79 -14.44
C PHE A 34 2.81 2.79 -15.58
N GLU A 35 2.80 2.31 -16.84
CA GLU A 35 2.98 3.13 -18.03
C GLU A 35 4.20 4.07 -17.94
N THR A 36 5.35 3.52 -17.52
CA THR A 36 6.60 4.25 -17.32
C THR A 36 7.84 3.40 -17.63
N THR A 37 9.02 4.00 -17.55
CA THR A 37 10.28 3.31 -17.77
C THR A 37 10.61 2.37 -16.61
N LYS A 38 11.24 1.24 -16.92
CA LYS A 38 11.72 0.28 -15.91
C LYS A 38 12.68 0.92 -14.91
N THR A 39 13.53 1.84 -15.38
CA THR A 39 14.47 2.59 -14.54
C THR A 39 13.75 3.41 -13.48
N ARG A 40 12.64 4.11 -13.86
CA ARG A 40 11.84 4.88 -12.89
C ARG A 40 11.20 3.97 -11.84
N VAL A 41 10.63 2.87 -12.28
CA VAL A 41 9.96 1.90 -11.39
C VAL A 41 10.95 1.33 -10.38
N LEU A 42 12.14 0.90 -10.84
CA LEU A 42 13.19 0.41 -9.96
C LEU A 42 13.74 1.50 -9.04
N GLY A 43 13.94 2.72 -9.56
CA GLY A 43 14.41 3.84 -8.77
C GLY A 43 13.45 4.17 -7.61
N LEU A 44 12.14 4.17 -7.85
CA LEU A 44 11.13 4.40 -6.81
C LEU A 44 11.08 3.24 -5.80
N TYR A 45 11.24 1.99 -6.24
CA TYR A 45 11.34 0.84 -5.34
C TYR A 45 12.54 0.94 -4.40
N ILE A 46 13.72 1.26 -4.97
CA ILE A 46 14.95 1.42 -4.17
C ILE A 46 14.79 2.61 -3.20
N TRP A 47 14.26 3.73 -3.66
CA TRP A 47 13.94 4.89 -2.82
C TRP A 47 13.08 4.50 -1.63
N HIS A 48 11.97 3.82 -1.89
CA HIS A 48 11.05 3.36 -0.86
C HIS A 48 11.74 2.39 0.11
N THR A 49 12.55 1.46 -0.41
CA THR A 49 13.28 0.48 0.39
C THR A 49 14.28 1.14 1.34
N VAL A 50 14.99 2.19 0.91
CA VAL A 50 15.90 2.95 1.79
C VAL A 50 15.16 3.50 3.00
N PHE A 51 14.01 4.14 2.81
CA PHE A 51 13.22 4.67 3.93
C PHE A 51 12.54 3.60 4.76
N SER A 52 12.16 2.47 4.16
CA SER A 52 11.71 1.28 4.88
C SER A 52 12.78 0.73 5.81
N LEU A 53 14.03 0.64 5.36
CA LEU A 53 15.16 0.22 6.19
C LEU A 53 15.42 1.21 7.34
N ILE A 54 15.40 2.52 7.06
CA ILE A 54 15.52 3.55 8.11
C ILE A 54 14.41 3.38 9.15
N TYR A 55 13.18 3.14 8.71
CA TYR A 55 12.06 2.89 9.63
C TYR A 55 12.26 1.61 10.43
N ALA A 56 12.72 0.52 9.82
CA ALA A 56 13.02 -0.72 10.52
C ALA A 56 14.02 -0.50 11.65
N PHE A 57 15.12 0.21 11.37
CA PHE A 57 16.14 0.52 12.38
C PHE A 57 15.61 1.37 13.54
N LEU A 58 14.73 2.33 13.27
CA LEU A 58 14.18 3.20 14.30
C LEU A 58 13.01 2.58 15.05
N SER A 59 12.43 1.51 14.54
CA SER A 59 11.23 0.87 15.11
C SER A 59 11.52 -0.22 16.12
N VAL A 60 12.77 -0.62 16.30
CA VAL A 60 13.16 -1.64 17.29
C VAL A 60 12.87 -1.13 18.71
N GLY A 61 12.09 -1.87 19.46
CA GLY A 61 11.85 -1.62 20.88
C GLY A 61 10.45 -1.15 21.24
N TYR A 62 9.92 -0.06 20.67
CA TYR A 62 8.67 0.58 21.13
C TYR A 62 7.69 0.98 20.03
N SER A 63 7.81 0.40 18.84
CA SER A 63 6.92 0.75 17.73
C SER A 63 5.76 -0.22 17.58
N ASP A 64 4.68 0.22 16.91
CA ASP A 64 3.60 -0.67 16.49
C ASP A 64 4.11 -1.78 15.58
N ALA A 65 5.13 -1.51 14.74
CA ALA A 65 5.74 -2.51 13.87
C ALA A 65 6.38 -3.65 14.67
N ALA A 66 7.11 -3.32 15.75
CA ALA A 66 7.69 -4.29 16.65
C ALA A 66 6.62 -5.13 17.34
N LYS A 67 5.54 -4.48 17.79
CA LYS A 67 4.40 -5.16 18.38
C LYS A 67 3.72 -6.12 17.41
N PHE A 68 3.37 -5.67 16.20
CA PHE A 68 2.71 -6.53 15.21
C PHE A 68 3.55 -7.74 14.83
N TYR A 69 4.86 -7.56 14.73
CA TYR A 69 5.76 -8.67 14.48
C TYR A 69 5.78 -9.66 15.66
N THR A 70 5.98 -9.18 16.89
CA THR A 70 6.03 -10.04 18.09
C THR A 70 4.72 -10.79 18.30
N ASP A 71 3.57 -10.11 18.13
CA ASP A 71 2.25 -10.71 18.26
C ASP A 71 1.94 -11.72 17.13
N SER A 72 2.73 -11.73 16.06
CA SER A 72 2.56 -12.66 14.93
C SER A 72 3.35 -13.96 15.07
N ILE A 73 4.27 -14.06 16.04
CA ILE A 73 5.14 -15.24 16.24
C ILE A 73 4.40 -16.31 17.05
N GLY A 74 4.60 -17.56 16.68
CA GLY A 74 4.12 -18.74 17.42
C GLY A 74 2.75 -19.20 16.94
N ILE A 75 1.65 -18.76 17.57
CA ILE A 75 0.29 -19.18 17.18
C ILE A 75 -0.22 -18.29 16.06
N MET A 76 -0.71 -18.91 14.98
CA MET A 76 -1.32 -18.15 13.88
C MET A 76 -2.53 -17.36 14.39
N PRO A 77 -2.52 -16.03 14.32
CA PRO A 77 -3.64 -15.22 14.81
C PRO A 77 -4.89 -15.40 13.93
N ASN A 78 -6.06 -15.16 14.50
CA ASN A 78 -7.30 -15.15 13.72
C ASN A 78 -7.32 -13.92 12.80
N LEU A 79 -7.85 -14.14 11.58
CA LEU A 79 -8.08 -13.02 10.66
C LEU A 79 -9.27 -12.19 11.17
N ASP A 80 -9.00 -10.96 11.55
CA ASP A 80 -10.00 -9.98 11.93
C ASP A 80 -9.62 -8.59 11.39
N ILE A 81 -10.54 -7.64 11.46
CA ILE A 81 -10.41 -6.30 10.87
C ILE A 81 -9.50 -5.41 11.73
N GLY A 82 -8.70 -4.59 11.08
CA GLY A 82 -7.86 -3.59 11.75
C GLY A 82 -6.44 -4.08 12.05
N SER A 83 -5.98 -3.92 13.28
CA SER A 83 -4.66 -4.39 13.73
C SER A 83 -4.49 -5.91 13.62
N PRO A 84 -5.50 -6.73 13.97
CA PRO A 84 -5.40 -8.18 13.79
C PRO A 84 -5.12 -8.61 12.36
N ALA A 85 -5.65 -7.90 11.34
CA ALA A 85 -5.33 -8.20 9.94
C ALA A 85 -3.83 -8.05 9.62
N VAL A 86 -3.18 -7.03 10.18
CA VAL A 86 -1.73 -6.82 10.02
C VAL A 86 -0.96 -7.94 10.71
N ILE A 87 -1.36 -8.32 11.93
CA ILE A 87 -0.74 -9.41 12.69
C ILE A 87 -0.94 -10.74 11.94
N TYR A 88 -2.13 -10.99 11.39
CA TYR A 88 -2.41 -12.18 10.59
C TYR A 88 -1.52 -12.25 9.34
N ILE A 89 -1.41 -11.16 8.57
CA ILE A 89 -0.53 -11.08 7.40
C ILE A 89 0.93 -11.32 7.81
N SER A 90 1.39 -10.68 8.89
CA SER A 90 2.74 -10.91 9.43
C SER A 90 2.93 -12.38 9.81
N GLY A 91 1.93 -13.00 10.46
CA GLY A 91 1.93 -14.39 10.88
C GLY A 91 2.06 -15.41 9.74
N ILE A 92 1.53 -15.10 8.56
CA ILE A 92 1.77 -15.93 7.36
C ILE A 92 3.27 -16.00 7.05
N PHE A 93 3.99 -14.89 7.21
CA PHE A 93 5.40 -14.81 6.85
C PHE A 93 6.32 -15.27 8.00
N THR A 94 5.96 -14.98 9.25
CA THR A 94 6.74 -15.45 10.42
C THR A 94 6.59 -16.95 10.63
N ASN A 95 5.37 -17.47 10.69
CA ASN A 95 5.10 -18.89 11.00
C ASN A 95 5.17 -19.78 9.74
N GLY A 96 4.80 -19.24 8.56
CA GLY A 96 4.80 -20.02 7.32
C GLY A 96 6.16 -20.09 6.64
N PHE A 97 6.94 -19.02 6.69
CA PHE A 97 8.22 -18.89 6.00
C PHE A 97 9.41 -18.65 6.95
N GLY A 98 9.16 -18.51 8.25
CA GLY A 98 10.22 -18.27 9.23
C GLY A 98 10.94 -16.94 9.03
N LEU A 99 10.27 -15.91 8.49
CA LEU A 99 10.94 -14.63 8.23
C LEU A 99 11.23 -13.88 9.53
N SER A 100 12.45 -13.34 9.63
CA SER A 100 12.88 -12.43 10.67
C SER A 100 12.11 -11.09 10.62
N PHE A 101 12.31 -10.26 11.64
CA PHE A 101 11.73 -8.92 11.71
C PHE A 101 11.97 -8.11 10.43
N LEU A 102 13.22 -8.08 9.96
CA LEU A 102 13.56 -7.34 8.74
C LEU A 102 13.02 -8.02 7.48
N GLY A 103 12.92 -9.36 7.46
CA GLY A 103 12.29 -10.12 6.37
C GLY A 103 10.82 -9.74 6.18
N VAL A 104 10.05 -9.67 7.28
CA VAL A 104 8.66 -9.22 7.25
C VAL A 104 8.56 -7.74 6.87
N PHE A 105 9.49 -6.89 7.34
CA PHE A 105 9.57 -5.50 6.90
C PHE A 105 9.70 -5.38 5.38
N MET A 106 10.54 -6.23 4.76
CA MET A 106 10.70 -6.24 3.29
C MET A 106 9.41 -6.67 2.57
N VAL A 107 8.61 -7.54 3.14
CA VAL A 107 7.28 -7.86 2.58
C VAL A 107 6.37 -6.64 2.60
N PHE A 108 6.29 -5.95 3.73
CA PHE A 108 5.47 -4.73 3.83
C PHE A 108 6.02 -3.57 2.99
N ASN A 109 7.33 -3.50 2.80
CA ASN A 109 7.97 -2.60 1.84
C ASN A 109 7.47 -2.85 0.40
N ILE A 110 7.23 -4.09 -0.01
CA ILE A 110 6.65 -4.40 -1.32
C ILE A 110 5.23 -3.81 -1.42
N PHE A 111 4.37 -3.96 -0.40
CA PHE A 111 3.04 -3.35 -0.39
C PHE A 111 3.10 -1.82 -0.53
N GLY A 112 3.90 -1.16 0.31
CA GLY A 112 4.06 0.29 0.25
C GLY A 112 4.65 0.78 -1.09
N SER A 113 5.63 0.06 -1.64
CA SER A 113 6.21 0.36 -2.95
C SER A 113 5.19 0.25 -4.09
N ILE A 114 4.32 -0.75 -4.08
CA ILE A 114 3.22 -0.87 -5.03
C ILE A 114 2.30 0.35 -4.91
N GLY A 115 1.99 0.79 -3.68
CA GLY A 115 1.24 2.02 -3.43
C GLY A 115 1.89 3.25 -4.03
N LEU A 116 3.19 3.43 -3.82
CA LEU A 116 3.98 4.54 -4.36
C LEU A 116 3.97 4.56 -5.88
N LEU A 117 4.12 3.40 -6.52
CA LEU A 117 4.13 3.27 -7.98
C LEU A 117 2.77 3.58 -8.60
N PHE A 118 1.68 3.12 -8.00
CA PHE A 118 0.33 3.47 -8.45
C PHE A 118 0.01 4.95 -8.21
N PHE A 119 0.48 5.51 -7.09
CA PHE A 119 0.36 6.93 -6.81
C PHE A 119 1.13 7.76 -7.85
N ASP A 120 2.40 7.41 -8.14
CA ASP A 120 3.21 8.06 -9.19
C ASP A 120 2.54 7.98 -10.57
N ALA A 121 2.05 6.80 -10.95
CA ALA A 121 1.38 6.61 -12.23
C ALA A 121 0.11 7.48 -12.32
N SER A 122 -0.71 7.50 -11.26
CA SER A 122 -1.92 8.30 -11.20
C SER A 122 -1.63 9.79 -11.31
N LEU A 123 -0.62 10.25 -10.58
CA LEU A 123 -0.22 11.64 -10.58
C LEU A 123 0.29 12.09 -11.96
N ARG A 124 1.13 11.27 -12.60
CA ARG A 124 1.62 11.56 -13.97
C ARG A 124 0.47 11.70 -14.97
N HIS A 125 -0.55 10.85 -14.90
CA HIS A 125 -1.74 10.99 -15.74
C HIS A 125 -2.53 12.27 -15.45
N ALA A 126 -2.71 12.62 -14.18
CA ALA A 126 -3.46 13.81 -13.78
C ALA A 126 -2.79 15.12 -14.23
N ILE A 127 -1.46 15.14 -14.37
CA ILE A 127 -0.68 16.35 -14.64
C ILE A 127 -0.14 16.44 -16.08
N VAL A 128 -0.54 15.54 -16.97
CA VAL A 128 -0.03 15.49 -18.36
C VAL A 128 -0.04 16.87 -19.03
N ASN A 129 -1.16 17.60 -18.94
CA ASN A 129 -1.38 18.90 -19.57
C ASN A 129 -1.12 20.09 -18.63
N LYS A 130 -0.39 19.88 -17.52
CA LYS A 130 -0.09 20.96 -16.56
C LYS A 130 1.28 21.59 -16.83
N SER A 131 1.51 22.76 -16.23
CA SER A 131 2.78 23.50 -16.34
C SER A 131 3.95 22.70 -15.78
N SER A 132 5.18 23.08 -16.17
CA SER A 132 6.41 22.45 -15.67
C SER A 132 6.55 22.55 -14.16
N LEU A 133 6.11 23.68 -13.55
CA LEU A 133 6.11 23.86 -12.10
C LEU A 133 5.22 22.80 -11.40
N VAL A 134 4.00 22.57 -11.92
CA VAL A 134 3.09 21.57 -11.35
C VAL A 134 3.69 20.16 -11.47
N LYS A 135 4.32 19.85 -12.61
CA LYS A 135 5.03 18.57 -12.82
C LYS A 135 6.18 18.40 -11.83
N PHE A 136 6.95 19.46 -11.60
CA PHE A 136 8.04 19.44 -10.62
C PHE A 136 7.53 19.19 -9.20
N ILE A 137 6.49 19.94 -8.75
CA ILE A 137 5.88 19.75 -7.43
C ILE A 137 5.34 18.32 -7.27
N ALA A 138 4.68 17.79 -8.27
CA ALA A 138 4.17 16.42 -8.26
C ALA A 138 5.29 15.38 -8.12
N MET A 139 6.40 15.56 -8.86
CA MET A 139 7.57 14.69 -8.72
C MET A 139 8.17 14.77 -7.32
N PHE A 140 8.29 15.98 -6.77
CA PHE A 140 8.76 16.18 -5.40
C PHE A 140 7.85 15.50 -4.37
N THR A 141 6.52 15.56 -4.57
CA THR A 141 5.55 14.89 -3.70
C THR A 141 5.75 13.37 -3.67
N VAL A 142 5.99 12.74 -4.84
CA VAL A 142 6.26 11.29 -4.93
C VAL A 142 7.54 10.92 -4.16
N LEU A 143 8.54 11.79 -4.17
CA LEU A 143 9.83 11.57 -3.51
C LEU A 143 9.88 12.07 -2.06
N LEU A 144 8.74 12.45 -1.45
CA LEU A 144 8.72 12.83 -0.04
C LEU A 144 9.19 11.67 0.84
N PRO A 145 10.26 11.85 1.64
CA PRO A 145 10.78 10.81 2.52
C PRO A 145 9.73 10.26 3.49
N SER A 146 8.88 11.15 4.02
CA SER A 146 7.82 10.78 4.97
C SER A 146 6.80 9.79 4.39
N MET A 147 6.47 9.90 3.10
CA MET A 147 5.56 8.95 2.45
C MET A 147 6.15 7.54 2.45
N SER A 148 7.41 7.41 1.99
CA SER A 148 8.10 6.13 1.93
C SER A 148 8.45 5.56 3.31
N TYR A 149 8.76 6.43 4.28
CA TYR A 149 9.05 6.04 5.65
C TYR A 149 7.82 5.39 6.32
N TRP A 150 6.68 6.08 6.38
CA TRP A 150 5.51 5.57 7.07
C TRP A 150 4.83 4.40 6.35
N SER A 151 4.89 4.35 5.03
CA SER A 151 4.32 3.25 4.25
C SER A 151 5.28 2.07 4.03
N GLY A 152 6.52 2.16 4.53
CA GLY A 152 7.55 1.13 4.31
C GLY A 152 7.59 0.04 5.35
N GLY A 153 6.84 0.12 6.45
CA GLY A 153 6.98 -0.78 7.59
C GLY A 153 5.82 -1.73 7.84
N ILE A 154 6.04 -2.65 8.79
CA ILE A 154 5.00 -3.56 9.28
C ILE A 154 3.90 -2.72 9.93
N GLY A 155 2.77 -2.59 9.25
CA GLY A 155 1.68 -1.76 9.75
C GLY A 155 0.52 -1.60 8.78
N LYS A 156 -0.52 -0.94 9.27
CA LYS A 156 -1.70 -0.61 8.46
C LYS A 156 -1.38 0.36 7.32
N ASP A 157 -0.37 1.22 7.50
CA ASP A 157 -0.05 2.31 6.59
C ASP A 157 0.47 1.83 5.24
N SER A 158 1.29 0.78 5.20
CA SER A 158 1.78 0.17 3.97
C SER A 158 0.64 -0.39 3.11
N ILE A 159 -0.29 -1.12 3.72
CA ILE A 159 -1.45 -1.71 3.05
C ILE A 159 -2.46 -0.63 2.67
N ALA A 160 -2.72 0.35 3.55
CA ALA A 160 -3.61 1.48 3.27
C ALA A 160 -3.07 2.37 2.14
N PHE A 161 -1.76 2.60 2.08
CA PHE A 161 -1.13 3.35 1.00
C PHE A 161 -1.21 2.60 -0.34
N MET A 162 -0.97 1.29 -0.33
CA MET A 162 -1.20 0.43 -1.51
C MET A 162 -2.65 0.56 -1.99
N SER A 163 -3.61 0.43 -1.09
CA SER A 163 -5.04 0.55 -1.41
C SER A 163 -5.39 1.90 -2.01
N THR A 164 -4.88 2.98 -1.43
CA THR A 164 -5.11 4.35 -1.93
C THR A 164 -4.51 4.54 -3.33
N GLY A 165 -3.29 4.06 -3.57
CA GLY A 165 -2.66 4.09 -4.88
C GLY A 165 -3.48 3.34 -5.94
N LEU A 166 -3.94 2.13 -5.61
CA LEU A 166 -4.80 1.32 -6.47
C LEU A 166 -6.13 2.02 -6.79
N LEU A 167 -6.76 2.68 -5.80
CA LEU A 167 -7.98 3.46 -6.01
C LEU A 167 -7.76 4.60 -6.99
N LEU A 168 -6.71 5.39 -6.77
CA LEU A 168 -6.37 6.52 -7.64
C LEU A 168 -6.13 6.05 -9.08
N TRP A 169 -5.41 4.95 -9.25
CA TRP A 169 -5.15 4.35 -10.55
C TRP A 169 -6.41 3.84 -11.24
N ALA A 170 -7.31 3.20 -10.48
CA ALA A 170 -8.61 2.76 -10.98
C ALA A 170 -9.49 3.92 -11.38
N ALA A 171 -9.49 5.03 -10.63
CA ALA A 171 -10.32 6.20 -10.87
C ALA A 171 -10.01 6.91 -12.21
N ILE A 172 -8.81 6.76 -12.75
CA ILE A 172 -8.41 7.35 -14.04
C ILE A 172 -9.17 6.70 -15.21
N ASP A 173 -9.32 5.36 -15.20
CA ASP A 173 -10.05 4.62 -16.25
C ASP A 173 -10.78 3.42 -15.63
N LEU A 174 -11.92 3.68 -15.03
CA LEU A 174 -12.72 2.67 -14.33
C LEU A 174 -13.14 1.51 -15.23
N LYS A 175 -13.38 1.76 -16.52
CA LYS A 175 -13.82 0.70 -17.44
C LYS A 175 -12.75 -0.39 -17.62
N LYS A 176 -11.49 0.03 -17.70
CA LYS A 176 -10.36 -0.90 -17.90
C LYS A 176 -9.78 -1.39 -16.57
N ARG A 177 -9.88 -0.59 -15.51
CA ARG A 177 -9.15 -0.77 -14.25
C ARG A 177 -10.05 -1.12 -13.06
N TYR A 178 -11.31 -1.50 -13.27
CA TYR A 178 -12.28 -1.79 -12.20
C TYR A 178 -11.81 -2.86 -11.21
N LYS A 179 -10.98 -3.82 -11.66
CA LYS A 179 -10.41 -4.86 -10.77
C LYS A 179 -9.55 -4.25 -9.66
N PHE A 180 -8.77 -3.22 -9.97
CA PHE A 180 -7.96 -2.52 -8.97
C PHE A 180 -8.81 -1.79 -7.94
N LEU A 181 -10.00 -1.32 -8.33
CA LEU A 181 -10.97 -0.72 -7.42
C LEU A 181 -11.43 -1.73 -6.35
N TYR A 182 -11.83 -2.94 -6.76
CA TYR A 182 -12.25 -3.97 -5.81
C TYR A 182 -11.12 -4.39 -4.87
N VAL A 183 -9.92 -4.60 -5.41
CA VAL A 183 -8.74 -4.94 -4.62
C VAL A 183 -8.41 -3.83 -3.62
N SER A 184 -8.50 -2.56 -4.04
CA SER A 184 -8.31 -1.40 -3.16
C SER A 184 -9.28 -1.42 -1.99
N PHE A 185 -10.59 -1.55 -2.25
CA PHE A 185 -11.57 -1.59 -1.17
C PHE A 185 -11.35 -2.77 -0.22
N LEU A 186 -11.09 -3.96 -0.76
CA LEU A 186 -10.84 -5.16 0.05
C LEU A 186 -9.71 -4.92 1.07
N PHE A 187 -8.55 -4.48 0.61
CA PHE A 187 -7.40 -4.24 1.49
C PHE A 187 -7.63 -3.05 2.44
N MET A 188 -8.30 -1.98 2.00
CA MET A 188 -8.60 -0.86 2.88
C MET A 188 -9.57 -1.26 3.98
N PHE A 189 -10.65 -1.98 3.67
CA PHE A 189 -11.58 -2.47 4.67
C PHE A 189 -10.94 -3.41 5.68
N MET A 190 -10.02 -4.26 5.20
CA MET A 190 -9.31 -5.18 6.06
C MET A 190 -8.47 -4.46 7.13
N VAL A 191 -7.78 -3.36 6.78
CA VAL A 191 -6.86 -2.69 7.72
C VAL A 191 -7.45 -1.43 8.36
N ARG A 192 -8.32 -0.68 7.65
CA ARG A 192 -8.93 0.59 8.08
C ARG A 192 -10.37 0.72 7.58
N PRO A 193 -11.34 0.00 8.15
CA PRO A 193 -12.72 -0.06 7.64
C PRO A 193 -13.40 1.30 7.58
N HIS A 194 -13.15 2.19 8.54
CA HIS A 194 -13.68 3.55 8.53
C HIS A 194 -13.19 4.39 7.34
N ILE A 195 -11.91 4.23 6.96
CA ILE A 195 -11.36 4.90 5.76
C ILE A 195 -11.93 4.24 4.49
N GLY A 196 -12.08 2.91 4.49
CA GLY A 196 -12.76 2.19 3.41
C GLY A 196 -14.18 2.71 3.17
N GLY A 197 -14.93 2.97 4.23
CA GLY A 197 -16.25 3.62 4.16
C GLY A 197 -16.18 5.01 3.54
N LEU A 198 -15.26 5.87 3.99
CA LEU A 198 -15.05 7.19 3.39
C LEU A 198 -14.65 7.13 1.92
N MET A 199 -13.84 6.16 1.52
CA MET A 199 -13.47 5.94 0.10
C MET A 199 -14.70 5.59 -0.76
N ILE A 200 -15.60 4.75 -0.24
CA ILE A 200 -16.88 4.44 -0.93
C ILE A 200 -17.73 5.70 -1.07
N ILE A 201 -17.90 6.48 -0.01
CA ILE A 201 -18.62 7.75 -0.06
C ILE A 201 -18.02 8.66 -1.12
N ALA A 202 -16.71 8.88 -1.08
CA ALA A 202 -16.01 9.72 -2.04
C ALA A 202 -16.19 9.23 -3.48
N TYR A 203 -16.16 7.92 -3.71
CA TYR A 203 -16.38 7.32 -5.01
C TYR A 203 -17.82 7.60 -5.51
N PHE A 204 -18.84 7.33 -4.70
CA PHE A 204 -20.24 7.61 -5.09
C PHE A 204 -20.49 9.10 -5.30
N LEU A 205 -19.94 9.98 -4.47
CA LEU A 205 -20.04 11.44 -4.67
C LEU A 205 -19.41 11.85 -6.01
N SER A 206 -18.27 11.27 -6.38
CA SER A 206 -17.64 11.56 -7.68
C SER A 206 -18.54 11.16 -8.86
N LEU A 207 -19.29 10.04 -8.74
CA LEU A 207 -20.27 9.63 -9.75
C LEU A 207 -21.47 10.60 -9.82
N LEU A 208 -21.94 11.13 -8.69
CA LEU A 208 -23.05 12.11 -8.66
C LEU A 208 -22.66 13.43 -9.34
N ILE A 209 -21.41 13.87 -9.18
CA ILE A 209 -20.88 15.10 -9.79
C ILE A 209 -20.63 14.94 -11.29
N ASN A 210 -20.47 13.71 -11.77
CA ASN A 210 -20.16 13.45 -13.18
C ASN A 210 -21.32 13.91 -14.09
N LYS A 211 -21.05 14.91 -14.93
CA LYS A 211 -22.05 15.50 -15.87
C LYS A 211 -22.52 14.52 -16.95
N ASN A 212 -21.74 13.52 -17.27
CA ASN A 212 -22.03 12.54 -18.34
C ASN A 212 -22.97 11.42 -17.91
N LEU A 213 -23.35 11.34 -16.63
CA LEU A 213 -24.27 10.32 -16.13
C LEU A 213 -25.71 10.81 -16.16
N PRO A 214 -26.67 9.97 -16.64
CA PRO A 214 -28.07 10.31 -16.63
C PRO A 214 -28.62 10.42 -15.21
N LEU A 215 -29.62 11.30 -14.99
CA LEU A 215 -30.21 11.58 -13.68
C LEU A 215 -30.70 10.31 -12.95
N ILE A 216 -31.28 9.36 -13.69
CA ILE A 216 -31.79 8.09 -13.13
C ILE A 216 -30.66 7.30 -12.45
N LYS A 217 -29.48 7.23 -13.07
CA LYS A 217 -28.32 6.55 -12.45
C LYS A 217 -27.82 7.29 -11.23
N LYS A 218 -27.81 8.62 -11.24
CA LYS A 218 -27.44 9.45 -10.09
C LYS A 218 -28.38 9.20 -8.91
N PHE A 219 -29.68 9.16 -9.16
CA PHE A 219 -30.67 8.86 -8.13
C PHE A 219 -30.46 7.47 -7.53
N PHE A 220 -30.19 6.45 -8.36
CA PHE A 220 -29.87 5.12 -7.89
C PHE A 220 -28.61 5.08 -7.01
N TYR A 221 -27.53 5.77 -7.40
CA TYR A 221 -26.30 5.85 -6.60
C TYR A 221 -26.52 6.58 -5.26
N LEU A 222 -27.36 7.63 -5.25
CA LEU A 222 -27.74 8.31 -4.02
C LEU A 222 -28.52 7.38 -3.09
N LEU A 223 -29.44 6.59 -3.62
CA LEU A 223 -30.22 5.64 -2.84
C LEU A 223 -29.34 4.53 -2.25
N VAL A 224 -28.39 3.99 -3.03
CA VAL A 224 -27.40 3.00 -2.54
C VAL A 224 -26.55 3.62 -1.43
N LEU A 225 -26.10 4.86 -1.58
CA LEU A 225 -25.31 5.56 -0.55
C LEU A 225 -26.11 5.68 0.76
N LEU A 226 -27.38 6.06 0.69
CA LEU A 226 -28.25 6.19 1.86
C LEU A 226 -28.54 4.84 2.54
N LEU A 227 -28.60 3.74 1.79
CA LEU A 227 -28.81 2.39 2.33
C LEU A 227 -27.57 1.81 3.03
N VAL A 228 -26.38 2.12 2.53
CA VAL A 228 -25.12 1.61 3.11
C VAL A 228 -24.77 2.30 4.44
N PHE A 229 -25.27 3.52 4.67
CA PHE A 229 -24.96 4.31 5.88
C PHE A 229 -26.18 4.48 6.83
N LYS A 230 -27.17 3.62 6.71
CA LYS A 230 -28.28 3.49 7.65
C LYS A 230 -27.97 2.41 8.71
#